data_70563c606af814e37db039b89ad338c6
#
_entry.id   70563c606af814e37db039b89ad338c6
#
_cell.length_a   1.000
_cell.length_b   1.000
_cell.length_c   1.000
_cell.angle_alpha   90.00
_cell.angle_beta   90.00
_cell.angle_gamma   90.00
#
_symmetry.space_group_name_H-M   'P 1'
#
loop_
_entity.id
_entity.type
_entity.pdbx_description
1 polymer ?
#
loop_
_entity_poly.entity_id
_entity_poly.type
_entity_poly.pdbx_seq_one_letter_code
_entity_poly.pdbx_strand_id
1 'polypeptide(L)'
;MDSFSDSSDSLADQAEAWVILLHSGRATEDDRRKLAAWRAQSAAHEAAFLAAERLWQDMGLALAPDTVAVCEERQVQSTAPRSSHLENTDVRRSAPPGTHRHRSRLAAPAIAACLLVSVITVQMLGLFDIWLSDYHTATGELKEITLSDGSRVILDTDTALSVHFEKNLRRVELLRGRASFEVAPDPVHPFEVAGGVVTARALGTAYDVAVFGSEVRVSVLEHSVAVRTSGLDTEVTLSAGQEARWNGRELKGPEPADLRAAAAWRKGKLIFEDRPLAEAVAELDRYRPGAILITSAELRALRVTGVFPLDQPDSVLDDMAATLKLRTTPLGPWITLLHR
;
A
#
# COMPACT_ATOMS: atom_id res chain seq x y z
N MET A 1 -27.07 0.54 -37.76
CA MET A 1 -26.26 -0.38 -38.56
C MET A 1 -24.83 0.02 -38.29
N ASP A 2 -24.23 -0.63 -37.33
CA ASP A 2 -22.78 -0.81 -37.33
C ASP A 2 -22.43 -1.88 -36.29
N SER A 3 -21.83 -2.87 -36.82
CA SER A 3 -21.46 -4.15 -36.28
C SER A 3 -20.47 -3.97 -35.14
N PHE A 4 -20.85 -4.35 -33.93
CA PHE A 4 -19.91 -4.79 -32.89
C PHE A 4 -19.36 -6.13 -33.35
N SER A 5 -18.12 -6.11 -33.85
CA SER A 5 -17.36 -7.30 -34.21
C SER A 5 -17.01 -8.10 -32.96
N ASP A 6 -17.50 -9.30 -32.98
CA ASP A 6 -17.17 -10.51 -32.30
C ASP A 6 -15.67 -10.61 -31.98
N SER A 7 -15.28 -10.30 -30.75
CA SER A 7 -14.08 -10.79 -30.09
C SER A 7 -14.58 -11.60 -28.89
N SER A 8 -14.16 -12.85 -28.82
CA SER A 8 -14.53 -13.85 -27.81
C SER A 8 -14.04 -13.43 -26.41
N ASP A 9 -14.67 -12.41 -25.83
CA ASP A 9 -14.47 -12.07 -24.43
C ASP A 9 -14.99 -13.25 -23.59
N SER A 10 -14.16 -13.76 -22.69
CA SER A 10 -14.57 -14.83 -21.80
C SER A 10 -15.74 -14.38 -20.92
N LEU A 11 -16.56 -15.32 -20.42
CA LEU A 11 -17.62 -14.98 -19.47
C LEU A 11 -17.10 -14.22 -18.24
N ALA A 12 -15.85 -14.48 -17.88
CA ALA A 12 -15.19 -13.78 -16.78
C ALA A 12 -14.94 -12.30 -17.11
N ASP A 13 -14.42 -12.01 -18.32
CA ASP A 13 -14.14 -10.63 -18.76
C ASP A 13 -15.44 -9.80 -18.85
N GLN A 14 -16.53 -10.42 -19.30
CA GLN A 14 -17.85 -9.80 -19.35
C GLN A 14 -18.39 -9.52 -17.93
N ALA A 15 -18.23 -10.46 -17.00
CA ALA A 15 -18.63 -10.28 -15.60
C ALA A 15 -17.85 -9.16 -14.92
N GLU A 16 -16.54 -9.10 -15.13
CA GLU A 16 -15.69 -8.01 -14.62
C GLU A 16 -16.14 -6.65 -15.15
N ALA A 17 -16.43 -6.55 -16.45
CA ALA A 17 -16.94 -5.31 -17.06
C ALA A 17 -18.26 -4.84 -16.41
N TRP A 18 -19.16 -5.75 -16.08
CA TRP A 18 -20.40 -5.42 -15.39
C TRP A 18 -20.16 -4.95 -13.96
N VAL A 19 -19.28 -5.60 -13.19
CA VAL A 19 -18.94 -5.19 -11.82
C VAL A 19 -18.29 -3.80 -11.83
N ILE A 20 -17.36 -3.56 -12.73
CA ILE A 20 -16.71 -2.26 -12.91
C ILE A 20 -17.74 -1.17 -13.22
N LEU A 21 -18.68 -1.42 -14.14
CA LEU A 21 -19.71 -0.47 -14.51
C LEU A 21 -20.61 -0.12 -13.31
N LEU A 22 -21.03 -1.12 -12.52
CA LEU A 22 -21.87 -0.90 -11.33
C LEU A 22 -21.19 -0.01 -10.29
N HIS A 23 -19.89 -0.23 -10.04
CA HIS A 23 -19.13 0.48 -9.00
C HIS A 23 -18.52 1.81 -9.48
N SER A 24 -18.55 2.08 -10.79
CA SER A 24 -18.06 3.35 -11.37
C SER A 24 -18.93 4.58 -11.06
N GLY A 25 -20.12 4.38 -10.49
CA GLY A 25 -21.11 5.44 -10.26
C GLY A 25 -21.79 5.96 -11.55
N ARG A 26 -21.48 5.39 -12.73
CA ARG A 26 -22.02 5.77 -14.04
C ARG A 26 -23.11 4.84 -14.56
N ALA A 27 -23.41 3.76 -13.82
CA ALA A 27 -24.42 2.78 -14.20
C ALA A 27 -25.84 3.41 -14.24
N THR A 28 -26.49 3.33 -15.39
CA THR A 28 -27.86 3.78 -15.60
C THR A 28 -28.87 2.68 -15.23
N GLU A 29 -30.15 3.03 -15.10
CA GLU A 29 -31.21 2.04 -14.91
C GLU A 29 -31.36 1.08 -16.11
N ASP A 30 -30.94 1.51 -17.31
CA ASP A 30 -30.92 0.67 -18.49
C ASP A 30 -29.79 -0.38 -18.38
N ASP A 31 -28.62 0.02 -17.87
CA ASP A 31 -27.48 -0.89 -17.65
C ASP A 31 -27.82 -1.94 -16.59
N ARG A 32 -28.52 -1.56 -15.52
CA ARG A 32 -29.00 -2.53 -14.51
C ARG A 32 -29.96 -3.55 -15.09
N ARG A 33 -30.86 -3.13 -15.98
CA ARG A 33 -31.75 -4.05 -16.70
C ARG A 33 -31.00 -4.99 -17.62
N LYS A 34 -30.01 -4.48 -18.37
CA LYS A 34 -29.16 -5.30 -19.24
C LYS A 34 -28.36 -6.31 -18.43
N LEU A 35 -27.78 -5.91 -17.30
CA LEU A 35 -27.09 -6.82 -16.39
C LEU A 35 -28.02 -7.92 -15.87
N ALA A 36 -29.23 -7.58 -15.43
CA ALA A 36 -30.18 -8.58 -14.97
C ALA A 36 -30.53 -9.60 -16.06
N ALA A 37 -30.71 -9.13 -17.30
CA ALA A 37 -30.93 -9.99 -18.46
C ALA A 37 -29.70 -10.87 -18.78
N TRP A 38 -28.48 -10.32 -18.66
CA TRP A 38 -27.23 -11.06 -18.89
C TRP A 38 -27.03 -12.15 -17.83
N ARG A 39 -27.25 -11.86 -16.55
CA ARG A 39 -27.17 -12.84 -15.45
C ARG A 39 -28.18 -13.99 -15.62
N ALA A 40 -29.38 -13.68 -16.13
CA ALA A 40 -30.44 -14.66 -16.35
C ALA A 40 -30.20 -15.60 -17.56
N GLN A 41 -29.18 -15.38 -18.38
CA GLN A 41 -28.89 -16.21 -19.57
C GLN A 41 -28.49 -17.64 -19.21
N SER A 42 -27.69 -17.85 -18.16
CA SER A 42 -27.35 -19.19 -17.67
C SER A 42 -26.78 -19.14 -16.25
N ALA A 43 -26.74 -20.31 -15.60
CA ALA A 43 -26.06 -20.47 -14.31
C ALA A 43 -24.57 -20.12 -14.38
N ALA A 44 -23.93 -20.24 -15.55
CA ALA A 44 -22.52 -19.88 -15.76
C ALA A 44 -22.32 -18.35 -15.72
N HIS A 45 -23.26 -17.56 -16.30
CA HIS A 45 -23.22 -16.09 -16.23
C HIS A 45 -23.39 -15.59 -14.79
N GLU A 46 -24.32 -16.18 -14.05
CA GLU A 46 -24.52 -15.86 -12.64
C GLU A 46 -23.30 -16.20 -11.79
N ALA A 47 -22.69 -17.39 -12.00
CA ALA A 47 -21.50 -17.79 -11.29
C ALA A 47 -20.29 -16.89 -11.60
N ALA A 48 -20.12 -16.49 -12.87
CA ALA A 48 -19.08 -15.56 -13.30
C ALA A 48 -19.25 -14.18 -12.62
N PHE A 49 -20.49 -13.67 -12.59
CA PHE A 49 -20.79 -12.40 -11.92
C PHE A 49 -20.48 -12.44 -10.42
N LEU A 50 -20.91 -13.50 -9.73
CA LEU A 50 -20.64 -13.67 -8.30
C LEU A 50 -19.15 -13.84 -8.00
N ALA A 51 -18.38 -14.47 -8.89
CA ALA A 51 -16.94 -14.58 -8.75
C ALA A 51 -16.24 -13.22 -8.90
N ALA A 52 -16.63 -12.42 -9.90
CA ALA A 52 -16.11 -11.07 -10.10
C ALA A 52 -16.50 -10.13 -8.95
N GLU A 53 -17.73 -10.24 -8.43
CA GLU A 53 -18.19 -9.43 -7.29
C GLU A 53 -17.48 -9.79 -5.99
N ARG A 54 -17.18 -11.07 -5.75
CA ARG A 54 -16.34 -11.50 -4.61
C ARG A 54 -14.93 -10.94 -4.73
N LEU A 55 -14.32 -11.05 -5.91
CA LEU A 55 -13.00 -10.48 -6.15
C LEU A 55 -12.98 -8.98 -5.85
N TRP A 56 -14.04 -8.28 -6.24
CA TRP A 56 -14.22 -6.86 -5.93
C TRP A 56 -14.31 -6.58 -4.42
N GLN A 57 -15.07 -7.39 -3.68
CA GLN A 57 -15.19 -7.28 -2.22
C GLN A 57 -13.88 -7.62 -1.51
N ASP A 58 -13.17 -8.66 -1.96
CA ASP A 58 -11.88 -9.06 -1.42
C ASP A 58 -10.81 -7.97 -1.66
N MET A 59 -10.84 -7.29 -2.81
CA MET A 59 -10.00 -6.12 -3.06
C MET A 59 -10.36 -4.96 -2.12
N GLY A 60 -11.64 -4.73 -1.86
CA GLY A 60 -12.10 -3.72 -0.89
C GLY A 60 -11.67 -4.02 0.54
N LEU A 61 -11.63 -5.30 0.93
CA LEU A 61 -11.13 -5.75 2.23
C LEU A 61 -9.60 -5.69 2.31
N ALA A 62 -8.89 -5.93 1.21
CA ALA A 62 -7.43 -5.80 1.15
C ALA A 62 -6.97 -4.33 1.24
N LEU A 63 -7.83 -3.39 0.91
CA LEU A 63 -7.62 -1.94 1.07
C LEU A 63 -8.12 -1.42 2.43
N ALA A 64 -8.86 -2.25 3.20
CA ALA A 64 -9.21 -1.95 4.58
C ALA A 64 -8.04 -2.37 5.50
N PRO A 65 -7.60 -1.50 6.43
CA PRO A 65 -6.58 -1.90 7.40
C PRO A 65 -7.06 -3.12 8.16
N ASP A 66 -6.14 -4.11 8.35
CA ASP A 66 -6.35 -5.37 9.04
C ASP A 66 -7.26 -5.21 10.26
N THR A 67 -8.51 -5.57 10.12
CA THR A 67 -9.42 -5.72 11.24
C THR A 67 -9.08 -7.07 11.87
N VAL A 68 -8.36 -7.00 13.00
CA VAL A 68 -8.08 -8.11 13.90
C VAL A 68 -9.35 -8.97 14.04
N ALA A 69 -9.23 -10.25 13.68
CA ALA A 69 -10.27 -11.24 13.86
C ALA A 69 -10.62 -11.32 15.34
N VAL A 70 -11.73 -10.71 15.73
CA VAL A 70 -12.36 -10.93 17.03
C VAL A 70 -13.00 -12.31 16.95
N CYS A 71 -12.43 -13.26 17.69
CA CYS A 71 -13.04 -14.55 17.93
C CYS A 71 -14.42 -14.35 18.53
N GLU A 72 -15.44 -14.67 17.77
CA GLU A 72 -16.83 -14.73 18.22
C GLU A 72 -17.00 -15.96 19.09
N GLU A 73 -16.96 -15.75 20.41
CA GLU A 73 -17.34 -16.78 21.39
C GLU A 73 -18.82 -17.08 21.23
N ARG A 74 -19.09 -18.29 20.73
CA ARG A 74 -20.42 -18.91 20.60
C ARG A 74 -21.01 -19.10 21.97
N GLN A 75 -21.88 -18.21 22.42
CA GLN A 75 -22.71 -18.44 23.61
C GLN A 75 -23.70 -19.56 23.33
N VAL A 76 -23.46 -20.66 24.01
CA VAL A 76 -24.40 -21.81 24.12
C VAL A 76 -25.61 -21.38 24.96
N GLN A 77 -26.76 -21.29 24.32
CA GLN A 77 -28.04 -21.15 25.00
C GLN A 77 -28.34 -22.44 25.76
N SER A 78 -28.36 -22.36 27.08
CA SER A 78 -28.92 -23.40 27.95
C SER A 78 -30.39 -23.10 28.19
N THR A 79 -31.24 -23.98 27.71
CA THR A 79 -32.68 -24.03 27.98
C THR A 79 -32.95 -24.76 29.28
N ALA A 80 -33.91 -24.23 30.09
CA ALA A 80 -34.97 -24.85 30.82
C ALA A 80 -35.03 -24.52 32.34
N PRO A 81 -36.14 -24.83 33.04
CA PRO A 81 -37.55 -24.65 32.70
C PRO A 81 -38.34 -23.83 33.76
N ARG A 82 -39.60 -23.61 33.44
CA ARG A 82 -40.66 -23.02 34.24
C ARG A 82 -40.84 -23.65 35.64
N SER A 83 -41.16 -22.78 36.61
CA SER A 83 -42.09 -23.13 37.68
C SER A 83 -42.92 -21.91 38.09
N SER A 84 -44.18 -22.19 38.17
CA SER A 84 -45.35 -21.41 38.51
C SER A 84 -45.40 -21.02 40.01
N HIS A 85 -46.01 -19.94 40.35
CA HIS A 85 -47.15 -19.76 41.22
C HIS A 85 -47.18 -18.41 41.96
N LEU A 86 -48.33 -17.83 41.81
CA LEU A 86 -49.30 -17.20 42.73
C LEU A 86 -49.03 -15.75 43.18
N GLU A 87 -49.88 -14.88 42.59
CA GLU A 87 -50.91 -14.09 43.25
C GLU A 87 -50.58 -13.37 44.58
N ASN A 88 -50.53 -12.07 44.58
CA ASN A 88 -51.46 -11.32 45.41
C ASN A 88 -51.54 -9.83 45.02
N THR A 89 -52.78 -9.40 45.06
CA THR A 89 -53.33 -8.06 44.91
C THR A 89 -52.78 -7.06 45.97
N ASP A 90 -52.50 -5.82 45.63
CA ASP A 90 -53.31 -4.69 45.99
C ASP A 90 -52.59 -3.29 45.92
N VAL A 91 -53.37 -2.30 45.49
CA VAL A 91 -53.43 -0.89 45.91
C VAL A 91 -52.38 0.11 45.38
N ARG A 92 -52.88 0.82 44.30
CA ARG A 92 -52.82 2.27 44.05
C ARG A 92 -51.77 3.09 44.85
N ARG A 93 -50.89 3.73 44.07
CA ARG A 93 -50.68 5.21 44.19
C ARG A 93 -50.06 5.75 42.88
N SER A 94 -50.80 6.69 42.30
CA SER A 94 -50.39 7.47 41.15
C SER A 94 -49.25 8.40 41.54
N ALA A 95 -48.13 8.34 40.81
CA ALA A 95 -47.10 9.36 40.80
C ALA A 95 -46.83 9.80 39.36
N PRO A 96 -46.53 11.07 39.08
CA PRO A 96 -46.50 11.62 37.71
C PRO A 96 -45.25 11.10 36.96
N PRO A 97 -45.29 11.11 35.60
CA PRO A 97 -44.19 10.62 34.80
C PRO A 97 -42.99 11.53 34.90
N GLY A 98 -41.99 11.07 35.66
CA GLY A 98 -40.66 11.65 35.61
C GLY A 98 -40.06 11.45 34.23
N THR A 99 -39.82 12.53 33.54
CA THR A 99 -39.05 12.55 32.31
C THR A 99 -37.63 12.07 32.56
N HIS A 100 -37.41 10.76 32.47
CA HIS A 100 -36.07 10.23 32.42
C HIS A 100 -35.42 10.67 31.12
N ARG A 101 -34.66 11.76 31.21
CA ARG A 101 -33.61 12.13 30.24
C ARG A 101 -32.64 10.95 30.19
N HIS A 102 -32.87 10.03 29.23
CA HIS A 102 -31.85 9.11 28.75
C HIS A 102 -30.78 9.93 28.03
N ARG A 103 -29.96 10.62 28.82
CA ARG A 103 -28.73 11.24 28.32
C ARG A 103 -27.73 10.12 28.03
N SER A 104 -27.73 9.70 26.77
CA SER A 104 -26.58 9.28 25.96
C SER A 104 -25.42 8.58 26.70
N ARG A 105 -25.62 7.33 27.11
CA ARG A 105 -24.51 6.42 27.41
C ARG A 105 -23.82 5.92 26.13
N LEU A 106 -24.32 6.30 24.94
CA LEU A 106 -23.77 5.94 23.64
C LEU A 106 -22.77 6.96 23.08
N ALA A 107 -22.61 8.14 23.71
CA ALA A 107 -21.69 9.16 23.21
C ALA A 107 -20.22 8.81 23.45
N ALA A 108 -19.90 8.16 24.56
CA ALA A 108 -18.52 7.79 24.89
C ALA A 108 -17.91 6.78 23.90
N PRO A 109 -18.58 5.65 23.53
CA PRO A 109 -18.04 4.74 22.52
C PRO A 109 -17.97 5.35 21.12
N ALA A 110 -18.89 6.24 20.76
CA ALA A 110 -18.83 6.93 19.47
C ALA A 110 -17.62 7.86 19.36
N ILE A 111 -17.32 8.61 20.40
CA ILE A 111 -16.13 9.49 20.46
C ILE A 111 -14.85 8.65 20.40
N ALA A 112 -14.80 7.53 21.15
CA ALA A 112 -13.66 6.62 21.11
C ALA A 112 -13.43 6.03 19.72
N ALA A 113 -14.51 5.61 19.03
CA ALA A 113 -14.44 5.12 17.66
C ALA A 113 -13.97 6.20 16.67
N CYS A 114 -14.46 7.43 16.77
CA CYS A 114 -14.00 8.55 15.94
C CYS A 114 -12.52 8.87 16.17
N LEU A 115 -12.05 8.84 17.41
CA LEU A 115 -10.63 9.04 17.73
C LEU A 115 -9.77 7.92 17.18
N LEU A 116 -10.22 6.68 17.28
CA LEU A 116 -9.51 5.52 16.77
C LEU A 116 -9.43 5.55 15.24
N VAL A 117 -10.53 5.89 14.57
CA VAL A 117 -10.55 6.09 13.10
C VAL A 117 -9.63 7.25 12.70
N SER A 118 -9.63 8.36 13.41
CA SER A 118 -8.73 9.48 13.08
C SER A 118 -7.26 9.13 13.27
N VAL A 119 -6.90 8.38 14.32
CA VAL A 119 -5.52 7.91 14.54
C VAL A 119 -5.11 6.94 13.41
N ILE A 120 -5.98 5.99 13.04
CA ILE A 120 -5.73 5.06 11.93
C ILE A 120 -5.56 5.84 10.62
N THR A 121 -6.40 6.83 10.36
CA THR A 121 -6.32 7.65 9.14
C THR A 121 -5.00 8.44 9.09
N VAL A 122 -4.56 9.04 10.19
CA VAL A 122 -3.27 9.75 10.30
C VAL A 122 -2.10 8.81 10.04
N GLN A 123 -2.13 7.60 10.59
CA GLN A 123 -1.13 6.55 10.35
C GLN A 123 -1.11 6.12 8.87
N MET A 124 -2.29 5.86 8.28
CA MET A 124 -2.42 5.42 6.89
C MET A 124 -1.96 6.48 5.88
N LEU A 125 -2.17 7.76 6.17
CA LEU A 125 -1.70 8.86 5.34
C LEU A 125 -0.22 9.18 5.54
N GLY A 126 0.51 8.47 6.44
CA GLY A 126 1.93 8.72 6.74
C GLY A 126 2.20 10.14 7.27
N LEU A 127 1.18 10.84 7.77
CA LEU A 127 1.33 12.20 8.29
C LEU A 127 2.20 12.24 9.55
N PHE A 128 2.25 11.13 10.28
CA PHE A 128 3.09 11.00 11.46
C PHE A 128 4.57 11.01 11.09
N ASP A 129 4.95 10.32 10.01
CA ASP A 129 6.33 10.27 9.51
C ASP A 129 6.79 11.64 9.00
N ILE A 130 5.90 12.39 8.32
CA ILE A 130 6.18 13.76 7.88
C ILE A 130 6.41 14.68 9.08
N TRP A 131 5.61 14.55 10.14
CA TRP A 131 5.72 15.38 11.33
C TRP A 131 7.00 15.09 12.15
N LEU A 132 7.49 13.85 12.11
CA LEU A 132 8.73 13.41 12.76
C LEU A 132 9.97 13.65 11.92
N SER A 133 9.85 13.95 10.62
CA SER A 133 10.98 14.08 9.72
C SER A 133 11.53 15.50 9.66
N ASP A 134 12.87 15.63 9.55
CA ASP A 134 13.56 16.89 9.26
C ASP A 134 13.46 17.26 7.78
N TYR A 135 13.42 16.24 6.91
CA TYR A 135 13.32 16.38 5.46
C TYR A 135 12.27 15.43 4.92
N HIS A 136 11.43 15.92 4.01
CA HIS A 136 10.46 15.10 3.31
C HIS A 136 10.26 15.58 1.87
N THR A 137 9.68 14.70 1.05
CA THR A 137 9.25 14.94 -0.32
C THR A 137 7.78 14.55 -0.49
N ALA A 138 7.08 15.30 -1.34
CA ALA A 138 5.72 14.95 -1.78
C ALA A 138 5.75 13.85 -2.84
N THR A 139 4.57 13.31 -3.19
CA THR A 139 4.41 12.38 -4.31
C THR A 139 4.88 13.03 -5.62
N GLY A 140 5.78 12.36 -6.34
CA GLY A 140 6.40 12.84 -7.58
C GLY A 140 7.53 13.84 -7.38
N GLU A 141 7.85 14.27 -6.15
CA GLU A 141 8.94 15.20 -5.87
C GLU A 141 10.27 14.45 -5.70
N LEU A 142 11.31 14.97 -6.32
CA LEU A 142 12.71 14.61 -6.10
C LEU A 142 13.43 15.79 -5.44
N LYS A 143 14.22 15.53 -4.38
CA LYS A 143 14.90 16.61 -3.65
C LYS A 143 16.31 16.22 -3.29
N GLU A 144 17.26 17.08 -3.61
CA GLU A 144 18.65 16.94 -3.18
C GLU A 144 18.92 17.84 -1.96
N ILE A 145 19.58 17.28 -0.95
CA ILE A 145 19.98 18.00 0.27
C ILE A 145 21.44 17.73 0.57
N THR A 146 22.10 18.69 1.23
CA THR A 146 23.43 18.51 1.81
C THR A 146 23.33 18.54 3.33
N LEU A 147 23.82 17.49 3.96
CA LEU A 147 23.83 17.37 5.43
C LEU A 147 24.98 18.20 6.02
N SER A 148 24.94 18.41 7.35
CA SER A 148 25.94 19.23 8.05
C SER A 148 27.35 18.66 8.04
N ASP A 149 27.50 17.36 7.78
CA ASP A 149 28.79 16.66 7.62
C ASP A 149 29.36 16.73 6.17
N GLY A 150 28.64 17.39 5.26
CA GLY A 150 28.98 17.49 3.84
C GLY A 150 28.50 16.30 2.99
N SER A 151 27.83 15.30 3.57
CA SER A 151 27.19 14.21 2.80
C SER A 151 26.04 14.76 1.96
N ARG A 152 25.88 14.23 0.74
CA ARG A 152 24.75 14.54 -0.14
C ARG A 152 23.72 13.45 -0.10
N VAL A 153 22.45 13.83 -0.06
CA VAL A 153 21.34 12.89 -0.05
C VAL A 153 20.32 13.31 -1.09
N ILE A 154 19.95 12.39 -1.97
CA ILE A 154 18.85 12.57 -2.93
C ILE A 154 17.65 11.80 -2.38
N LEU A 155 16.57 12.50 -2.10
CA LEU A 155 15.30 11.95 -1.66
C LEU A 155 14.41 11.70 -2.87
N ASP A 156 13.86 10.49 -2.95
CA ASP A 156 12.88 10.09 -3.96
C ASP A 156 11.47 10.57 -3.58
N THR A 157 10.49 10.27 -4.42
CA THR A 157 9.07 10.52 -4.16
C THR A 157 8.63 9.96 -2.81
N ASP A 158 7.73 10.67 -2.12
CA ASP A 158 7.08 10.26 -0.86
C ASP A 158 8.07 9.70 0.17
N THR A 159 9.13 10.44 0.43
CA THR A 159 10.23 10.08 1.33
C THR A 159 10.24 10.96 2.57
N ALA A 160 10.47 10.37 3.74
CA ALA A 160 10.61 11.06 5.01
C ALA A 160 11.89 10.60 5.72
N LEU A 161 12.73 11.56 6.14
CA LEU A 161 14.05 11.33 6.68
C LEU A 161 14.34 12.25 7.86
N SER A 162 14.89 11.69 8.96
CA SER A 162 15.36 12.43 10.13
C SER A 162 16.86 12.30 10.29
N VAL A 163 17.52 13.33 10.85
CA VAL A 163 18.97 13.41 11.01
C VAL A 163 19.35 13.58 12.47
N HIS A 164 20.11 12.65 13.02
CA HIS A 164 20.54 12.64 14.42
C HIS A 164 22.06 12.49 14.47
N PHE A 165 22.80 13.60 14.37
CA PHE A 165 24.26 13.59 14.49
C PHE A 165 24.67 13.79 15.93
N GLU A 166 25.44 12.81 16.42
CA GLU A 166 26.05 12.79 17.75
C GLU A 166 27.57 12.95 17.67
N LYS A 167 28.23 13.08 18.83
CA LYS A 167 29.69 13.26 18.86
C LYS A 167 30.50 12.17 18.17
N ASN A 168 30.00 10.91 18.18
CA ASN A 168 30.73 9.74 17.67
C ASN A 168 29.97 8.99 16.56
N LEU A 169 28.81 9.49 16.16
CA LEU A 169 27.93 8.77 15.22
C LEU A 169 27.12 9.76 14.38
N ARG A 170 27.15 9.58 13.07
CA ARG A 170 26.30 10.30 12.13
C ARG A 170 25.11 9.41 11.79
N ARG A 171 24.01 9.56 12.54
CA ARG A 171 22.84 8.72 12.34
C ARG A 171 21.77 9.45 11.54
N VAL A 172 21.22 8.74 10.54
CA VAL A 172 20.07 9.16 9.75
C VAL A 172 19.01 8.08 9.87
N GLU A 173 17.76 8.46 9.99
CA GLU A 173 16.63 7.53 10.01
C GLU A 173 15.75 7.78 8.80
N LEU A 174 15.65 6.79 7.92
CA LEU A 174 14.73 6.77 6.79
C LEU A 174 13.42 6.14 7.27
N LEU A 175 12.42 6.98 7.54
CA LEU A 175 11.13 6.55 8.06
C LEU A 175 10.30 5.85 7.00
N ARG A 176 10.34 6.36 5.75
CA ARG A 176 9.70 5.76 4.57
C ARG A 176 10.32 6.30 3.28
N GLY A 177 10.02 5.63 2.18
CA GLY A 177 10.45 6.04 0.85
C GLY A 177 11.82 5.50 0.46
N ARG A 178 12.55 6.23 -0.35
CA ARG A 178 13.87 5.84 -0.85
C ARG A 178 14.80 7.05 -0.89
N ALA A 179 16.03 6.85 -0.47
CA ALA A 179 17.07 7.87 -0.53
C ALA A 179 18.40 7.29 -1.03
N SER A 180 19.13 8.10 -1.79
CA SER A 180 20.49 7.83 -2.23
C SER A 180 21.46 8.68 -1.41
N PHE A 181 22.46 8.06 -0.83
CA PHE A 181 23.44 8.68 0.05
C PHE A 181 24.81 8.68 -0.62
N GLU A 182 25.43 9.85 -0.78
CA GLU A 182 26.85 10.03 -1.08
C GLU A 182 27.52 10.54 0.19
N VAL A 183 28.07 9.59 0.96
CA VAL A 183 28.55 9.86 2.31
C VAL A 183 29.97 10.45 2.25
N ALA A 184 30.16 11.60 2.91
CA ALA A 184 31.48 12.20 3.09
C ALA A 184 32.41 11.26 3.88
N PRO A 185 33.64 11.00 3.40
CA PRO A 185 34.58 10.11 4.05
C PRO A 185 34.93 10.59 5.47
N ASP A 186 34.65 9.77 6.48
CA ASP A 186 35.04 9.98 7.86
C ASP A 186 35.18 8.61 8.57
N PRO A 187 36.41 8.06 8.69
CA PRO A 187 36.62 6.78 9.33
C PRO A 187 36.40 6.78 10.84
N VAL A 188 36.41 7.97 11.49
CA VAL A 188 36.27 8.09 12.95
C VAL A 188 34.81 8.13 13.36
N HIS A 189 33.97 8.76 12.55
CA HIS A 189 32.55 8.89 12.83
C HIS A 189 31.74 8.15 11.78
N PRO A 190 31.35 6.89 12.02
CA PRO A 190 30.55 6.10 11.10
C PRO A 190 29.24 6.79 10.73
N PHE A 191 28.82 6.62 9.49
CA PHE A 191 27.51 7.05 9.01
C PHE A 191 26.54 5.87 9.03
N GLU A 192 25.46 5.98 9.77
CA GLU A 192 24.44 4.93 9.88
C GLU A 192 23.10 5.42 9.32
N VAL A 193 22.52 4.64 8.39
CA VAL A 193 21.15 4.82 7.96
C VAL A 193 20.30 3.71 8.55
N ALA A 194 19.36 4.08 9.41
CA ALA A 194 18.36 3.18 9.97
C ALA A 194 17.09 3.23 9.13
N GLY A 195 16.55 2.07 8.77
CA GLY A 195 15.25 1.89 8.12
C GLY A 195 14.51 0.75 8.81
N GLY A 196 13.53 1.07 9.64
CA GLY A 196 12.86 0.08 10.49
C GLY A 196 13.85 -0.70 11.35
N VAL A 197 13.89 -2.03 11.15
CA VAL A 197 14.82 -2.92 11.90
C VAL A 197 16.19 -3.04 11.26
N VAL A 198 16.41 -2.48 10.08
CA VAL A 198 17.67 -2.59 9.33
C VAL A 198 18.52 -1.35 9.56
N THR A 199 19.82 -1.53 9.75
CA THR A 199 20.80 -0.44 9.81
C THR A 199 21.92 -0.70 8.81
N ALA A 200 22.15 0.27 7.91
CA ALA A 200 23.26 0.28 6.97
C ALA A 200 24.37 1.22 7.50
N ARG A 201 25.59 0.71 7.69
CA ARG A 201 26.75 1.44 8.22
C ARG A 201 27.81 1.62 7.17
N ALA A 202 28.25 2.85 7.01
CA ALA A 202 29.26 3.27 6.03
C ALA A 202 30.32 4.18 6.64
N LEU A 203 31.52 4.22 6.02
CA LEU A 203 32.62 5.11 6.41
C LEU A 203 32.94 6.16 5.35
N GLY A 204 32.28 6.10 4.20
CA GLY A 204 32.48 6.97 3.05
C GLY A 204 32.21 6.17 1.77
N THR A 205 30.97 6.13 1.33
CA THR A 205 30.48 5.30 0.22
C THR A 205 29.30 5.96 -0.46
N ALA A 206 28.92 5.43 -1.64
CA ALA A 206 27.64 5.76 -2.29
C ALA A 206 26.74 4.52 -2.25
N TYR A 207 25.51 4.69 -1.71
CA TYR A 207 24.53 3.61 -1.61
C TYR A 207 23.09 4.14 -1.51
N ASP A 208 22.14 3.30 -1.86
CA ASP A 208 20.72 3.58 -1.78
C ASP A 208 20.08 2.78 -0.65
N VAL A 209 19.14 3.40 0.06
CA VAL A 209 18.28 2.71 1.03
C VAL A 209 16.85 2.99 0.65
N ALA A 210 16.01 1.95 0.66
CA ALA A 210 14.58 2.04 0.42
C ALA A 210 13.80 1.35 1.55
N VAL A 211 12.76 1.99 2.05
CA VAL A 211 11.86 1.51 3.10
C VAL A 211 10.43 1.56 2.58
N PHE A 212 9.84 0.39 2.32
CA PHE A 212 8.48 0.24 1.79
C PHE A 212 7.68 -0.68 2.71
N GLY A 213 6.93 -0.09 3.64
CA GLY A 213 6.26 -0.83 4.70
C GLY A 213 7.26 -1.59 5.57
N SER A 214 7.15 -2.92 5.63
CA SER A 214 8.08 -3.78 6.36
C SER A 214 9.31 -4.21 5.55
N GLU A 215 9.36 -3.90 4.26
CA GLU A 215 10.48 -4.25 3.38
C GLU A 215 11.53 -3.14 3.40
N VAL A 216 12.81 -3.56 3.56
CA VAL A 216 13.96 -2.64 3.46
C VAL A 216 14.95 -3.19 2.47
N ARG A 217 15.44 -2.33 1.57
CA ARG A 217 16.47 -2.68 0.58
C ARG A 217 17.64 -1.73 0.71
N VAL A 218 18.85 -2.30 0.69
CA VAL A 218 20.10 -1.55 0.66
C VAL A 218 20.90 -1.99 -0.56
N SER A 219 21.25 -1.06 -1.45
CA SER A 219 22.01 -1.33 -2.68
C SER A 219 23.27 -0.47 -2.70
N VAL A 220 24.44 -1.07 -2.86
CA VAL A 220 25.72 -0.39 -2.79
C VAL A 220 26.21 -0.01 -4.19
N LEU A 221 26.49 1.28 -4.38
CA LEU A 221 26.97 1.86 -5.63
C LEU A 221 28.49 1.90 -5.67
N GLU A 222 29.12 2.25 -4.55
CA GLU A 222 30.59 2.37 -4.41
C GLU A 222 31.05 1.83 -3.07
N HIS A 223 32.27 1.28 -3.04
CA HIS A 223 32.94 0.73 -1.86
C HIS A 223 32.15 -0.40 -1.17
N SER A 224 31.91 -0.28 0.15
CA SER A 224 31.22 -1.30 0.93
C SER A 224 30.36 -0.71 2.05
N VAL A 225 29.30 -1.42 2.41
CA VAL A 225 28.37 -1.09 3.49
C VAL A 225 28.12 -2.33 4.33
N ALA A 226 28.18 -2.21 5.65
CA ALA A 226 27.76 -3.25 6.57
C ALA A 226 26.26 -3.08 6.89
N VAL A 227 25.48 -4.12 6.66
CA VAL A 227 24.03 -4.14 6.89
C VAL A 227 23.73 -5.11 8.01
N ARG A 228 23.03 -4.63 9.04
CA ARG A 228 22.64 -5.43 10.21
C ARG A 228 21.15 -5.27 10.51
N THR A 229 20.58 -6.25 11.20
CA THR A 229 19.19 -6.21 11.66
C THR A 229 19.12 -6.17 13.19
N SER A 230 18.24 -5.33 13.72
CA SER A 230 17.96 -5.29 15.15
C SER A 230 17.24 -6.57 15.59
N GLY A 231 17.70 -7.19 16.67
CA GLY A 231 17.06 -8.40 17.24
C GLY A 231 17.45 -9.74 16.59
N LEU A 232 18.20 -9.72 15.49
CA LEU A 232 18.86 -10.88 14.91
C LEU A 232 20.33 -10.58 14.84
N ASP A 233 21.18 -11.51 15.30
CA ASP A 233 22.64 -11.36 15.24
C ASP A 233 23.17 -11.64 13.80
N THR A 234 22.54 -10.92 12.84
CA THR A 234 22.83 -11.08 11.42
C THR A 234 23.42 -9.78 10.89
N GLU A 235 24.67 -9.86 10.42
CA GLU A 235 25.36 -8.79 9.71
C GLU A 235 25.86 -9.31 8.36
N VAL A 236 25.62 -8.50 7.32
CA VAL A 236 26.04 -8.80 5.95
C VAL A 236 26.83 -7.61 5.43
N THR A 237 28.03 -7.85 4.88
CA THR A 237 28.80 -6.82 4.19
C THR A 237 28.48 -6.87 2.69
N LEU A 238 28.02 -5.75 2.15
CA LEU A 238 27.77 -5.55 0.73
C LEU A 238 28.93 -4.79 0.11
N SER A 239 29.38 -5.23 -1.05
CA SER A 239 30.32 -4.53 -1.92
C SER A 239 29.58 -3.79 -3.05
N ALA A 240 30.28 -2.92 -3.76
CA ALA A 240 29.73 -2.24 -4.93
C ALA A 240 29.11 -3.25 -5.92
N GLY A 241 27.90 -2.95 -6.40
CA GLY A 241 27.11 -3.83 -7.27
C GLY A 241 26.32 -4.91 -6.54
N GLN A 242 26.24 -4.88 -5.21
CA GLN A 242 25.46 -5.82 -4.42
C GLN A 242 24.33 -5.13 -3.67
N GLU A 243 23.31 -5.91 -3.36
CA GLU A 243 22.17 -5.49 -2.54
C GLU A 243 21.84 -6.53 -1.46
N ALA A 244 21.20 -6.05 -0.40
CA ALA A 244 20.53 -6.89 0.58
C ALA A 244 19.08 -6.40 0.74
N ARG A 245 18.18 -7.34 1.01
CA ARG A 245 16.77 -7.11 1.17
C ARG A 245 16.24 -7.77 2.45
N TRP A 246 15.61 -6.96 3.27
CA TRP A 246 14.80 -7.40 4.39
C TRP A 246 13.33 -7.54 3.93
N ASN A 247 12.72 -8.69 4.13
CA ASN A 247 11.35 -8.98 3.69
C ASN A 247 10.32 -8.98 4.84
N GLY A 248 10.66 -8.38 5.99
CA GLY A 248 9.84 -8.41 7.20
C GLY A 248 10.15 -9.59 8.13
N ARG A 249 10.96 -10.59 7.70
CA ARG A 249 11.29 -11.80 8.48
C ARG A 249 12.78 -12.13 8.50
N GLU A 250 13.42 -12.02 7.36
CA GLU A 250 14.83 -12.39 7.17
C GLU A 250 15.56 -11.37 6.29
N LEU A 251 16.85 -11.21 6.51
CA LEU A 251 17.74 -10.44 5.67
C LEU A 251 18.38 -11.37 4.63
N LYS A 252 18.04 -11.14 3.35
CA LYS A 252 18.61 -11.85 2.19
C LYS A 252 19.70 -11.02 1.56
N GLY A 253 20.74 -11.66 1.09
CA GLY A 253 21.91 -11.06 0.43
C GLY A 253 23.22 -11.56 1.02
N PRO A 254 24.37 -11.17 0.42
CA PRO A 254 24.49 -10.27 -0.73
C PRO A 254 24.03 -10.90 -2.05
N GLU A 255 23.25 -10.15 -2.84
CA GLU A 255 22.80 -10.53 -4.18
C GLU A 255 23.28 -9.47 -5.19
N PRO A 256 23.46 -9.81 -6.48
CA PRO A 256 23.79 -8.83 -7.51
C PRO A 256 22.68 -7.78 -7.63
N ALA A 257 23.05 -6.49 -7.61
CA ALA A 257 22.14 -5.38 -7.81
C ALA A 257 22.15 -4.89 -9.27
N ASP A 258 20.98 -4.63 -9.85
CA ASP A 258 20.90 -3.88 -11.11
C ASP A 258 21.09 -2.38 -10.83
N LEU A 259 22.35 -1.94 -10.84
CA LEU A 259 22.70 -0.54 -10.56
C LEU A 259 22.11 0.45 -11.58
N ARG A 260 21.83 0.02 -12.83
CA ARG A 260 21.21 0.89 -13.83
C ARG A 260 19.78 1.19 -13.48
N ALA A 261 19.00 0.15 -13.15
CA ALA A 261 17.62 0.29 -12.71
C ALA A 261 17.56 1.00 -11.34
N ALA A 262 18.43 0.62 -10.40
CA ALA A 262 18.49 1.24 -9.07
C ALA A 262 18.81 2.74 -9.11
N ALA A 263 19.62 3.20 -10.08
CA ALA A 263 20.02 4.60 -10.21
C ALA A 263 19.11 5.45 -11.13
N ALA A 264 18.22 4.83 -11.89
CA ALA A 264 17.45 5.50 -12.94
C ALA A 264 16.52 6.59 -12.40
N TRP A 265 15.90 6.34 -11.24
CA TRP A 265 14.96 7.26 -10.60
C TRP A 265 15.60 8.62 -10.28
N ARG A 266 16.89 8.66 -9.93
CA ARG A 266 17.64 9.92 -9.70
C ARG A 266 17.71 10.80 -10.95
N LYS A 267 17.49 10.23 -12.12
CA LYS A 267 17.45 10.90 -13.42
C LYS A 267 16.02 11.04 -13.97
N GLY A 268 15.02 10.88 -13.10
CA GLY A 268 13.61 10.98 -13.47
C GLY A 268 13.13 9.86 -14.40
N LYS A 269 13.64 8.63 -14.25
CA LYS A 269 13.27 7.49 -15.10
C LYS A 269 13.12 6.22 -14.28
N LEU A 270 12.26 5.31 -14.73
CA LEU A 270 12.23 3.92 -14.30
C LEU A 270 12.76 3.03 -15.43
N ILE A 271 13.53 2.02 -15.07
CA ILE A 271 14.04 1.00 -15.99
C ILE A 271 13.55 -0.35 -15.49
N PHE A 272 12.85 -1.06 -16.34
CA PHE A 272 12.42 -2.44 -16.08
C PHE A 272 13.05 -3.36 -17.11
N GLU A 273 13.64 -4.46 -16.66
CA GLU A 273 14.18 -5.52 -17.50
C GLU A 273 13.55 -6.84 -17.06
N ASP A 274 12.62 -7.36 -17.87
CA ASP A 274 11.86 -8.60 -17.60
C ASP A 274 11.21 -8.62 -16.19
N ARG A 275 10.63 -7.50 -15.75
CA ARG A 275 9.97 -7.38 -14.45
C ARG A 275 8.50 -7.77 -14.53
N PRO A 276 7.92 -8.44 -13.51
CA PRO A 276 6.47 -8.63 -13.43
C PRO A 276 5.73 -7.28 -13.48
N LEU A 277 4.62 -7.23 -14.19
CA LEU A 277 3.76 -6.04 -14.29
C LEU A 277 3.35 -5.53 -12.89
N ALA A 278 3.10 -6.44 -11.95
CA ALA A 278 2.78 -6.08 -10.57
C ALA A 278 3.88 -5.22 -9.92
N GLU A 279 5.15 -5.58 -10.14
CA GLU A 279 6.29 -4.83 -9.59
C GLU A 279 6.47 -3.49 -10.32
N ALA A 280 6.33 -3.49 -11.64
CA ALA A 280 6.46 -2.28 -12.45
C ALA A 280 5.36 -1.26 -12.12
N VAL A 281 4.12 -1.72 -11.96
CA VAL A 281 2.98 -0.90 -11.55
C VAL A 281 3.15 -0.39 -10.12
N ALA A 282 3.56 -1.23 -9.18
CA ALA A 282 3.79 -0.81 -7.79
C ALA A 282 4.89 0.27 -7.68
N GLU A 283 5.94 0.18 -8.50
CA GLU A 283 6.98 1.20 -8.55
C GLU A 283 6.47 2.50 -9.19
N LEU A 284 5.69 2.43 -10.29
CA LEU A 284 5.09 3.59 -10.93
C LEU A 284 4.07 4.29 -10.03
N ASP A 285 3.29 3.52 -9.28
CA ASP A 285 2.22 4.01 -8.41
C ASP A 285 2.74 4.95 -7.31
N ARG A 286 4.01 4.81 -6.93
CA ARG A 286 4.67 5.70 -5.97
C ARG A 286 4.81 7.15 -6.46
N TYR A 287 4.79 7.39 -7.77
CA TYR A 287 5.01 8.70 -8.39
C TYR A 287 3.72 9.42 -8.77
N ARG A 288 2.57 8.85 -8.47
CA ARG A 288 1.26 9.41 -8.79
C ARG A 288 0.32 9.35 -7.58
N PRO A 289 -0.66 10.27 -7.48
CA PRO A 289 -1.68 10.18 -6.47
C PRO A 289 -2.65 9.03 -6.77
N GLY A 290 -3.12 8.35 -5.74
CA GLY A 290 -4.09 7.26 -5.84
C GLY A 290 -3.43 5.88 -5.91
N ALA A 291 -4.16 4.89 -6.45
CA ALA A 291 -3.71 3.50 -6.52
C ALA A 291 -4.07 2.86 -7.87
N ILE A 292 -3.18 2.03 -8.40
CA ILE A 292 -3.41 1.22 -9.60
C ILE A 292 -3.72 -0.22 -9.16
N LEU A 293 -4.90 -0.71 -9.53
CA LEU A 293 -5.33 -2.06 -9.23
C LEU A 293 -5.29 -2.93 -10.48
N ILE A 294 -4.58 -4.06 -10.40
CA ILE A 294 -4.53 -5.06 -11.47
C ILE A 294 -5.57 -6.15 -11.15
N THR A 295 -6.54 -6.35 -12.03
CA THR A 295 -7.73 -7.18 -11.79
C THR A 295 -7.45 -8.67 -11.69
N SER A 296 -6.43 -9.21 -12.37
CA SER A 296 -6.17 -10.64 -12.37
C SER A 296 -4.72 -11.03 -12.05
N ALA A 297 -4.53 -12.22 -11.51
CA ALA A 297 -3.21 -12.78 -11.21
C ALA A 297 -2.37 -13.00 -12.49
N GLU A 298 -3.03 -13.32 -13.61
CA GLU A 298 -2.36 -13.52 -14.90
C GLU A 298 -1.74 -12.20 -15.40
N LEU A 299 -2.48 -11.09 -15.29
CA LEU A 299 -1.98 -9.77 -15.67
C LEU A 299 -0.80 -9.34 -14.79
N ARG A 300 -0.85 -9.63 -13.50
CA ARG A 300 0.24 -9.34 -12.56
C ARG A 300 1.57 -9.99 -12.96
N ALA A 301 1.49 -11.17 -13.58
CA ALA A 301 2.66 -11.95 -14.00
C ALA A 301 3.22 -11.54 -15.39
N LEU A 302 2.53 -10.69 -16.15
CA LEU A 302 3.03 -10.19 -17.45
C LEU A 302 4.39 -9.52 -17.27
N ARG A 303 5.24 -9.66 -18.29
CA ARG A 303 6.61 -9.13 -18.22
C ARG A 303 6.71 -7.77 -18.90
N VAL A 304 7.37 -6.84 -18.21
CA VAL A 304 7.60 -5.47 -18.68
C VAL A 304 9.08 -5.25 -18.87
N THR A 305 9.46 -4.73 -20.04
CA THR A 305 10.80 -4.28 -20.33
C THR A 305 10.71 -2.91 -21.02
N GLY A 306 11.42 -1.92 -20.49
CA GLY A 306 11.42 -0.58 -21.05
C GLY A 306 12.06 0.46 -20.14
N VAL A 307 12.15 1.68 -20.67
CA VAL A 307 12.60 2.87 -19.95
C VAL A 307 11.45 3.87 -19.95
N PHE A 308 11.01 4.27 -18.78
CA PHE A 308 9.82 5.08 -18.59
C PHE A 308 10.17 6.39 -17.90
N PRO A 309 9.86 7.54 -18.48
CA PRO A 309 10.09 8.85 -17.85
C PRO A 309 9.07 9.06 -16.71
N LEU A 310 9.50 9.76 -15.65
CA LEU A 310 8.69 10.00 -14.45
C LEU A 310 8.02 11.38 -14.43
N ASP A 311 8.23 12.18 -15.46
CA ASP A 311 7.60 13.51 -15.60
C ASP A 311 6.09 13.44 -15.86
N GLN A 312 5.60 12.33 -16.43
CA GLN A 312 4.20 12.08 -16.73
C GLN A 312 3.79 10.63 -16.40
N PRO A 313 3.69 10.26 -15.12
CA PRO A 313 3.48 8.86 -14.73
C PRO A 313 2.14 8.26 -15.22
N ASP A 314 1.10 9.07 -15.41
CA ASP A 314 -0.17 8.59 -15.98
C ASP A 314 -0.02 8.20 -17.47
N SER A 315 0.74 8.96 -18.28
CA SER A 315 1.04 8.59 -19.65
C SER A 315 1.87 7.31 -19.72
N VAL A 316 2.78 7.09 -18.78
CA VAL A 316 3.55 5.84 -18.68
C VAL A 316 2.64 4.64 -18.45
N LEU A 317 1.63 4.77 -17.58
CA LEU A 317 0.65 3.71 -17.35
C LEU A 317 -0.13 3.37 -18.62
N ASP A 318 -0.57 4.40 -19.36
CA ASP A 318 -1.30 4.22 -20.63
C ASP A 318 -0.42 3.57 -21.71
N ASP A 319 0.85 3.96 -21.82
CA ASP A 319 1.82 3.34 -22.74
C ASP A 319 2.09 1.87 -22.40
N MET A 320 2.24 1.54 -21.10
CA MET A 320 2.39 0.16 -20.64
C MET A 320 1.14 -0.66 -20.97
N ALA A 321 -0.04 -0.10 -20.69
CA ALA A 321 -1.31 -0.76 -20.98
C ALA A 321 -1.48 -1.01 -22.48
N ALA A 322 -1.22 -0.01 -23.32
CA ALA A 322 -1.31 -0.14 -24.78
C ALA A 322 -0.34 -1.22 -25.32
N THR A 323 0.91 -1.24 -24.82
CA THR A 323 1.93 -2.22 -25.24
C THR A 323 1.52 -3.65 -24.90
N LEU A 324 0.90 -3.85 -23.73
CA LEU A 324 0.44 -5.14 -23.25
C LEU A 324 -0.99 -5.49 -23.69
N LYS A 325 -1.63 -4.64 -24.52
CA LYS A 325 -3.03 -4.74 -24.97
C LYS A 325 -4.00 -4.80 -23.79
N LEU A 326 -3.75 -4.00 -22.77
CA LEU A 326 -4.60 -3.80 -21.61
C LEU A 326 -5.36 -2.48 -21.74
N ARG A 327 -6.33 -2.28 -20.86
CA ARG A 327 -7.12 -1.05 -20.73
C ARG A 327 -6.96 -0.47 -19.34
N THR A 328 -6.95 0.85 -19.25
CA THR A 328 -7.02 1.60 -18.01
C THR A 328 -8.43 2.15 -17.84
N THR A 329 -9.04 1.95 -16.67
CA THR A 329 -10.37 2.51 -16.34
C THR A 329 -10.28 3.24 -15.01
N PRO A 330 -10.44 4.57 -15.00
CA PRO A 330 -10.46 5.33 -13.75
C PRO A 330 -11.76 5.06 -12.98
N LEU A 331 -11.64 4.70 -11.70
CA LEU A 331 -12.72 4.55 -10.74
C LEU A 331 -12.68 5.73 -9.76
N GLY A 332 -13.26 6.84 -10.16
CA GLY A 332 -13.16 8.08 -9.39
C GLY A 332 -11.77 8.71 -9.50
N PRO A 333 -11.41 9.65 -8.58
CA PRO A 333 -10.17 10.42 -8.67
C PRO A 333 -8.94 9.68 -8.15
N TRP A 334 -9.10 8.56 -7.43
CA TRP A 334 -8.02 7.94 -6.66
C TRP A 334 -7.67 6.52 -7.07
N ILE A 335 -8.47 5.87 -7.91
CA ILE A 335 -8.24 4.47 -8.29
C ILE A 335 -8.24 4.34 -9.81
N THR A 336 -7.26 3.65 -10.35
CA THR A 336 -7.21 3.27 -11.76
C THR A 336 -7.15 1.75 -11.84
N LEU A 337 -8.10 1.13 -12.55
CA LEU A 337 -8.07 -0.30 -12.85
C LEU A 337 -7.26 -0.56 -14.10
N LEU A 338 -6.44 -1.60 -14.04
CA LEU A 338 -5.73 -2.17 -15.18
C LEU A 338 -6.30 -3.56 -15.47
N HIS A 339 -6.95 -3.71 -16.63
CA HIS A 339 -7.66 -4.91 -17.04
C HIS A 339 -7.54 -5.15 -18.55
N ARG A 340 -8.08 -6.26 -19.04
CA ARG A 340 -8.15 -6.54 -20.48
C ARG A 340 -9.24 -5.77 -21.19
#